data_954b9f1ff7fee2776f998572fe40e677
#
_entry.id   954b9f1ff7fee2776f998572fe40e677
#
_cell.length_a   1.000
_cell.length_b   1.000
_cell.length_c   1.000
_cell.angle_alpha   90.00
_cell.angle_beta   90.00
_cell.angle_gamma   90.00
#
_symmetry.space_group_name_H-M   'P 1'
#
loop_
_entity.id
_entity.type
_entity.pdbx_description
1 polymer ?
#
loop_
_entity_poly.entity_id
_entity_poly.type
_entity_poly.pdbx_seq_one_letter_code
_entity_poly.pdbx_strand_id
1 'polypeptide(L)'
;MHLIEIYKSLQGESSFAGLPCVFVRLAGCNLRCAWCDSEYTFSGGHKMSEHEILAEVQRLSPTGGLIEITGGEPMLQADELIPFMRQLLALNYQLLLETSGERPLELVPREVHKIVDVKCPGSGEHLRFRP
;
A
#
# COMPACT_ATOMS: atom_id res chain seq x y z
N MET A 1 3.16 9.83 -7.76
CA MET A 1 2.15 8.76 -7.51
C MET A 1 0.78 9.37 -7.27
N HIS A 2 -0.25 8.64 -7.58
CA HIS A 2 -1.63 9.07 -7.31
C HIS A 2 -2.08 8.50 -5.98
N LEU A 3 -2.57 9.35 -5.09
CA LEU A 3 -2.94 8.98 -3.73
C LEU A 3 -4.37 9.35 -3.41
N ILE A 4 -4.95 8.62 -2.49
CA ILE A 4 -6.22 8.97 -1.89
C ILE A 4 -5.96 9.75 -0.60
N GLU A 5 -5.11 9.22 0.29
CA GLU A 5 -4.86 9.84 1.60
C GLU A 5 -3.59 9.30 2.22
N ILE A 6 -3.06 10.08 3.15
CA ILE A 6 -1.98 9.66 4.03
C ILE A 6 -2.43 10.02 5.44
N TYR A 7 -2.41 9.06 6.36
CA TYR A 7 -2.84 9.31 7.73
C TYR A 7 -2.15 8.37 8.70
N LYS A 8 -2.18 8.69 9.98
CA LYS A 8 -1.59 7.87 11.03
C LYS A 8 -2.70 7.25 11.87
N SER A 9 -2.59 5.95 12.13
CA SER A 9 -3.55 5.20 12.93
C SER A 9 -2.85 4.00 13.53
N LEU A 10 -3.61 3.05 14.04
CA LEU A 10 -3.07 1.78 14.54
C LEU A 10 -3.20 0.71 13.47
N GLN A 11 -2.18 -0.13 13.37
CA GLN A 11 -2.25 -1.29 12.47
C GLN A 11 -3.27 -2.28 13.02
N GLY A 12 -4.21 -2.71 12.17
CA GLY A 12 -5.26 -3.63 12.56
C GLY A 12 -5.03 -5.08 12.21
N GLU A 13 -3.95 -5.36 11.49
CA GLU A 13 -3.71 -6.69 10.93
C GLU A 13 -2.27 -7.14 11.14
N SER A 14 -2.01 -8.41 10.81
CA SER A 14 -0.68 -9.02 10.82
C SER A 14 -0.08 -9.06 12.22
N SER A 15 1.19 -9.43 12.31
CA SER A 15 1.91 -9.46 13.58
C SER A 15 2.20 -8.06 14.13
N PHE A 16 1.85 -7.01 13.38
CA PHE A 16 2.06 -5.62 13.81
C PHE A 16 0.79 -5.00 14.38
N ALA A 17 -0.26 -5.77 14.57
CA ALA A 17 -1.53 -5.25 15.06
C ALA A 17 -1.35 -4.50 16.38
N GLY A 18 -1.98 -3.33 16.45
CA GLY A 18 -1.92 -2.48 17.64
C GLY A 18 -0.78 -1.46 17.64
N LEU A 19 0.15 -1.53 16.69
CA LEU A 19 1.25 -0.57 16.63
C LEU A 19 0.84 0.67 15.83
N PRO A 20 1.35 1.85 16.22
CA PRO A 20 1.14 3.05 15.41
C PRO A 20 1.70 2.87 14.01
N CYS A 21 0.96 3.31 13.02
CA CYS A 21 1.31 3.10 11.62
C CYS A 21 0.86 4.28 10.78
N VAL A 22 1.71 4.70 9.84
CA VAL A 22 1.32 5.67 8.83
C VAL A 22 0.80 4.89 7.62
N PHE A 23 -0.41 5.20 7.21
CA PHE A 23 -1.03 4.55 6.06
C PHE A 23 -0.92 5.46 4.84
N VAL A 24 -0.36 4.92 3.76
CA VAL A 24 -0.28 5.59 2.46
C VAL A 24 -1.22 4.85 1.54
N ARG A 25 -2.37 5.44 1.28
CA ARG A 25 -3.40 4.82 0.44
C ARG A 25 -3.29 5.36 -0.98
N LEU A 26 -2.89 4.50 -1.89
CA LEU A 26 -2.74 4.85 -3.28
C LEU A 26 -4.06 4.75 -4.03
N ALA A 27 -4.23 5.60 -5.03
CA ALA A 27 -5.38 5.54 -5.91
C ALA A 27 -5.18 4.46 -6.96
N GLY A 28 -6.29 3.94 -7.49
CA GLY A 28 -6.26 2.99 -8.57
C GLY A 28 -6.68 1.59 -8.16
N CYS A 29 -7.36 0.91 -9.05
CA CYS A 29 -7.80 -0.45 -8.85
C CYS A 29 -7.69 -1.19 -10.17
N ASN A 30 -6.98 -2.31 -10.16
CA ASN A 30 -6.76 -3.11 -11.35
C ASN A 30 -8.01 -3.86 -11.80
N LEU A 31 -8.85 -4.23 -10.85
CA LEU A 31 -9.95 -5.14 -11.13
C LEU A 31 -11.14 -4.49 -11.82
N ARG A 32 -11.37 -3.22 -11.58
CA ARG A 32 -12.48 -2.49 -12.18
C ARG A 32 -13.83 -3.17 -12.02
N CYS A 33 -14.06 -3.72 -10.86
CA CYS A 33 -15.30 -4.42 -10.57
C CYS A 33 -16.47 -3.44 -10.48
N ALA A 34 -17.62 -3.83 -11.04
CA ALA A 34 -18.80 -3.00 -10.98
C ALA A 34 -19.30 -2.82 -9.54
N TRP A 35 -19.00 -3.77 -8.68
CA TRP A 35 -19.40 -3.76 -7.27
C TRP A 35 -18.28 -3.35 -6.33
N CYS A 36 -17.22 -2.73 -6.85
CA CYS A 36 -16.09 -2.32 -6.05
C CYS A 36 -16.50 -1.16 -5.15
N ASP A 37 -16.42 -1.39 -3.83
CA ASP A 37 -16.76 -0.35 -2.85
C ASP A 37 -15.74 0.78 -2.82
N SER A 38 -14.59 0.55 -3.40
CA SER A 38 -13.51 1.53 -3.45
C SER A 38 -13.47 2.27 -4.77
N GLU A 39 -14.62 2.52 -5.35
CA GLU A 39 -14.68 3.25 -6.62
C GLU A 39 -13.92 4.55 -6.58
N TYR A 40 -13.95 5.25 -5.45
CA TYR A 40 -13.21 6.48 -5.27
C TYR A 40 -11.69 6.29 -5.38
N THR A 41 -11.19 5.08 -5.16
CA THR A 41 -9.75 4.84 -5.17
C THR A 41 -9.14 4.91 -6.57
N PHE A 42 -9.97 4.85 -7.60
CA PHE A 42 -9.40 5.04 -8.91
C PHE A 42 -9.90 6.30 -9.64
N SER A 43 -10.80 7.03 -9.05
CA SER A 43 -11.27 8.28 -9.65
C SER A 43 -11.07 9.48 -8.74
N GLY A 44 -10.88 9.27 -7.45
CA GLY A 44 -10.83 10.34 -6.47
C GLY A 44 -9.44 10.76 -6.01
N GLY A 45 -8.40 10.13 -6.55
CA GLY A 45 -7.05 10.40 -6.09
C GLY A 45 -6.48 11.71 -6.63
N HIS A 46 -5.40 12.16 -6.01
CA HIS A 46 -4.64 13.31 -6.48
C HIS A 46 -3.19 12.91 -6.64
N LYS A 47 -2.47 13.64 -7.46
CA LYS A 47 -1.07 13.34 -7.75
C LYS A 47 -0.16 14.04 -6.74
N MET A 48 0.79 13.27 -6.18
CA MET A 48 1.85 13.80 -5.32
C MET A 48 3.18 13.24 -5.78
N SER A 49 4.22 14.06 -5.70
CA SER A 49 5.57 13.59 -5.98
C SER A 49 6.08 12.72 -4.83
N GLU A 50 7.11 11.91 -5.10
CA GLU A 50 7.74 11.14 -4.04
C GLU A 50 8.22 12.02 -2.90
N HIS A 51 8.76 13.19 -3.24
CA HIS A 51 9.26 14.14 -2.26
C HIS A 51 8.14 14.65 -1.36
N GLU A 52 6.98 14.96 -1.93
CA GLU A 52 5.83 15.41 -1.16
C GLU A 52 5.29 14.33 -0.24
N ILE A 53 5.23 13.10 -0.74
CA ILE A 53 4.77 11.97 0.07
C ILE A 53 5.74 11.73 1.22
N LEU A 54 7.03 11.75 0.94
CA LEU A 54 8.06 11.55 1.96
C LEU A 54 7.97 12.62 3.04
N ALA A 55 7.79 13.88 2.64
CA ALA A 55 7.65 14.97 3.60
C ALA A 55 6.46 14.75 4.55
N GLU A 56 5.35 14.29 4.00
CA GLU A 56 4.16 14.02 4.81
C GLU A 56 4.36 12.83 5.75
N VAL A 57 4.99 11.77 5.27
CA VAL A 57 5.32 10.62 6.09
C VAL A 57 6.23 11.04 7.25
N GLN A 58 7.25 11.84 6.95
CA GLN A 58 8.18 12.31 7.99
C GLN A 58 7.49 13.23 9.00
N ARG A 59 6.52 14.02 8.55
CA ARG A 59 5.74 14.85 9.46
C ARG A 59 4.94 14.00 10.44
N LEU A 60 4.36 12.90 9.95
CA LEU A 60 3.52 12.02 10.77
C LEU A 60 4.34 11.06 11.63
N SER A 61 5.54 10.71 11.20
CA SER A 61 6.39 9.76 11.92
C SER A 61 7.86 10.14 11.77
N PRO A 62 8.28 11.21 12.45
CA PRO A 62 9.61 11.80 12.23
C PRO A 62 10.78 10.93 12.69
N THR A 63 10.56 10.00 13.58
CA THR A 63 11.65 9.17 14.13
C THR A 63 11.71 7.78 13.52
N GLY A 64 11.11 7.60 12.35
CA GLY A 64 10.95 6.28 11.74
C GLY A 64 9.69 5.62 12.25
N GLY A 65 9.53 4.36 11.98
CA GLY A 65 8.36 3.61 12.43
C GLY A 65 7.76 2.78 11.32
N LEU A 66 6.49 2.44 11.50
CA LEU A 66 5.78 1.53 10.61
C LEU A 66 4.96 2.29 9.58
N ILE A 67 5.10 1.90 8.33
CA ILE A 67 4.33 2.49 7.23
C ILE A 67 3.66 1.36 6.46
N GLU A 68 2.37 1.47 6.25
CA GLU A 68 1.65 0.53 5.40
C GLU A 68 1.26 1.21 4.09
N ILE A 69 1.61 0.57 2.98
CA ILE A 69 1.22 1.01 1.66
C ILE A 69 0.05 0.16 1.23
N THR A 70 -1.07 0.80 0.97
CA THR A 70 -2.32 0.14 0.67
C THR A 70 -3.08 0.94 -0.39
N GLY A 71 -4.35 0.64 -0.61
CA GLY A 71 -5.17 1.41 -1.53
C GLY A 71 -6.05 0.52 -2.37
N GLY A 72 -6.22 0.88 -3.65
CA GLY A 72 -6.78 -0.01 -4.65
C GLY A 72 -5.82 -1.17 -4.86
N GLU A 73 -4.93 -1.05 -5.83
CA GLU A 73 -3.85 -2.02 -5.97
C GLU A 73 -2.52 -1.26 -6.10
N PRO A 74 -1.72 -1.21 -5.03
CA PRO A 74 -0.47 -0.43 -5.05
C PRO A 74 0.49 -0.82 -6.18
N MET A 75 0.51 -2.09 -6.55
CA MET A 75 1.43 -2.55 -7.58
C MET A 75 1.09 -2.05 -8.99
N LEU A 76 -0.05 -1.40 -9.17
CA LEU A 76 -0.33 -0.69 -10.42
C LEU A 76 0.63 0.48 -10.62
N GLN A 77 1.21 0.99 -9.55
CA GLN A 77 2.17 2.08 -9.60
C GLN A 77 3.57 1.61 -9.24
N ALA A 78 3.89 0.35 -9.55
CA ALA A 78 5.15 -0.28 -9.15
C ALA A 78 6.36 0.50 -9.59
N ASP A 79 6.34 1.07 -10.79
CA ASP A 79 7.49 1.80 -11.34
C ASP A 79 7.92 2.97 -10.46
N GLU A 80 6.96 3.63 -9.83
CA GLU A 80 7.25 4.74 -8.92
C GLU A 80 7.35 4.25 -7.47
N LEU A 81 6.55 3.24 -7.12
CA LEU A 81 6.45 2.76 -5.76
C LEU A 81 7.71 2.06 -5.28
N ILE A 82 8.31 1.21 -6.11
CA ILE A 82 9.47 0.43 -5.69
C ILE A 82 10.66 1.31 -5.30
N PRO A 83 11.05 2.30 -6.11
CA PRO A 83 12.12 3.21 -5.68
C PRO A 83 11.77 3.97 -4.40
N PHE A 84 10.50 4.34 -4.25
CA PHE A 84 10.04 5.04 -3.05
C PHE A 84 10.16 4.16 -1.81
N MET A 85 9.77 2.89 -1.93
CA MET A 85 9.92 1.94 -0.82
C MET A 85 11.39 1.78 -0.40
N ARG A 86 12.30 1.71 -1.38
CA ARG A 86 13.73 1.63 -1.07
C ARG A 86 14.22 2.85 -0.32
N GLN A 87 13.73 4.03 -0.69
CA GLN A 87 14.08 5.26 -0.02
C GLN A 87 13.59 5.25 1.44
N LEU A 88 12.37 4.78 1.68
CA LEU A 88 11.83 4.69 3.02
C LEU A 88 12.62 3.70 3.87
N LEU A 89 13.00 2.57 3.30
CA LEU A 89 13.83 1.59 4.01
C LEU A 89 15.18 2.18 4.39
N ALA A 90 15.77 2.97 3.49
CA ALA A 90 17.05 3.63 3.77
C ALA A 90 16.94 4.63 4.91
N LEU A 91 15.75 5.14 5.16
CA LEU A 91 15.49 6.07 6.26
C LEU A 91 15.04 5.36 7.54
N ASN A 92 15.18 4.03 7.58
CA ASN A 92 14.87 3.19 8.73
C ASN A 92 13.38 3.03 9.04
N TYR A 93 12.53 3.25 8.04
CA TYR A 93 11.12 2.89 8.19
C TYR A 93 10.92 1.40 7.96
N GLN A 94 9.97 0.84 8.66
CA GLN A 94 9.55 -0.54 8.47
C GLN A 94 8.30 -0.52 7.59
N LEU A 95 8.29 -1.31 6.52
CA LEU A 95 7.23 -1.22 5.51
C LEU A 95 6.35 -2.46 5.48
N LEU A 96 5.05 -2.21 5.33
CA LEU A 96 4.06 -3.21 5.00
C LEU A 96 3.46 -2.85 3.65
N LEU A 97 3.28 -3.84 2.79
CA LEU A 97 2.63 -3.65 1.49
C LEU A 97 1.42 -4.57 1.43
N GLU A 98 0.24 -3.99 1.32
CA GLU A 98 -0.99 -4.75 1.14
C GLU A 98 -1.36 -4.78 -0.34
N THR A 99 -1.44 -5.98 -0.91
CA THR A 99 -1.68 -6.18 -2.33
C THR A 99 -2.59 -7.37 -2.55
N SER A 100 -3.25 -7.42 -3.71
CA SER A 100 -4.08 -8.56 -4.08
C SER A 100 -3.25 -9.79 -4.45
N GLY A 101 -1.96 -9.61 -4.70
CA GLY A 101 -1.09 -10.71 -5.11
C GLY A 101 -1.23 -11.10 -6.56
N GLU A 102 -1.97 -10.35 -7.36
CA GLU A 102 -2.16 -10.65 -8.78
C GLU A 102 -1.00 -10.19 -9.64
N ARG A 103 -0.18 -9.28 -9.15
CA ARG A 103 0.98 -8.78 -9.87
C ARG A 103 2.25 -9.34 -9.26
N PRO A 104 3.31 -9.52 -10.07
CA PRO A 104 4.58 -10.03 -9.55
C PRO A 104 5.15 -9.13 -8.46
N LEU A 105 5.67 -9.74 -7.41
CA LEU A 105 6.27 -9.04 -6.28
C LEU A 105 7.78 -9.18 -6.24
N GLU A 106 8.39 -9.67 -7.31
CA GLU A 106 9.82 -9.99 -7.35
C GLU A 106 10.72 -8.80 -7.14
N LEU A 107 10.28 -7.63 -7.61
CA LEU A 107 11.07 -6.41 -7.49
C LEU A 107 10.83 -5.65 -6.19
N VAL A 108 9.85 -6.09 -5.40
CA VAL A 108 9.60 -5.48 -4.09
C VAL A 108 10.73 -5.87 -3.15
N PRO A 109 11.35 -4.91 -2.46
CA PRO A 109 12.45 -5.24 -1.53
C PRO A 109 12.04 -6.29 -0.53
N ARG A 110 12.99 -7.19 -0.19
CA ARG A 110 12.71 -8.30 0.73
C ARG A 110 12.33 -7.82 2.12
N GLU A 111 12.82 -6.68 2.52
CA GLU A 111 12.57 -6.08 3.82
C GLU A 111 11.12 -5.63 3.99
N VAL A 112 10.40 -5.47 2.88
CA VAL A 112 8.99 -5.08 2.93
C VAL A 112 8.16 -6.31 3.31
N HIS A 113 7.37 -6.17 4.36
CA HIS A 113 6.45 -7.24 4.77
C HIS A 113 5.21 -7.19 3.86
N LYS A 114 4.94 -8.27 3.17
CA LYS A 114 3.87 -8.32 2.18
C LYS A 114 2.64 -8.96 2.79
N ILE A 115 1.52 -8.25 2.72
CA ILE A 115 0.22 -8.74 3.16
C ILE A 115 -0.59 -8.98 1.90
N VAL A 116 -0.84 -10.24 1.58
CA VAL A 116 -1.59 -10.60 0.39
C VAL A 116 -3.03 -10.81 0.78
N ASP A 117 -3.92 -10.04 0.17
CA ASP A 117 -5.34 -10.08 0.46
C ASP A 117 -5.98 -11.27 -0.27
N VAL A 118 -6.47 -12.22 0.50
CA VAL A 118 -7.12 -13.42 -0.04
C VAL A 118 -8.61 -13.16 -0.16
N LYS A 119 -9.12 -13.22 -1.39
CA LYS A 119 -10.55 -13.00 -1.62
C LYS A 119 -11.38 -14.17 -1.11
N CYS A 120 -12.58 -13.87 -0.64
CA CYS A 120 -13.50 -14.89 -0.19
C CYS A 120 -13.94 -15.79 -1.34
N PRO A 121 -14.16 -17.10 -1.08
CA PRO A 121 -14.59 -18.01 -2.14
C PRO A 121 -15.84 -17.56 -2.89
N GLY A 122 -16.78 -16.94 -2.19
CA GLY A 122 -18.02 -16.47 -2.81
C GLY A 122 -17.85 -15.35 -3.82
N SER A 123 -16.71 -14.67 -3.83
CA SER A 123 -16.45 -13.59 -4.77
C SER A 123 -15.95 -14.08 -6.11
N GLY A 124 -15.52 -15.34 -6.20
CA GLY A 124 -14.91 -15.86 -7.40
C GLY A 124 -13.45 -15.49 -7.57
N GLU A 125 -12.93 -14.67 -6.69
CA GLU A 125 -11.55 -14.20 -6.80
C GLU A 125 -10.54 -15.15 -6.18
N HIS A 126 -10.99 -16.08 -5.36
CA HIS A 126 -10.09 -16.98 -4.66
C HIS A 126 -9.24 -17.84 -5.61
N LEU A 127 -9.71 -18.09 -6.82
CA LEU A 127 -8.96 -18.86 -7.80
C LEU A 127 -7.78 -18.09 -8.38
N ARG A 128 -7.73 -16.81 -8.16
CA ARG A 128 -6.65 -15.95 -8.62
C ARG A 128 -5.55 -15.77 -7.59
N PHE A 129 -5.79 -16.23 -6.38
CA PHE A 129 -4.82 -16.07 -5.31
C PHE A 129 -3.53 -16.82 -5.64
N ARG A 130 -2.39 -16.16 -5.41
CA ARG A 130 -1.06 -16.73 -5.64
C ARG A 130 -0.24 -16.53 -4.38
N PRO A 131 -0.06 -17.63 -3.63
CA PRO A 131 0.71 -17.56 -2.39
C PRO A 131 2.18 -17.21 -2.64
#